data_9e1de4c76c2c6a083e5f5c7e0c11504d
#
_entry.id   9e1de4c76c2c6a083e5f5c7e0c11504d
#
_cell.length_a   1.000
_cell.length_b   1.000
_cell.length_c   1.000
_cell.angle_alpha   90.00
_cell.angle_beta   90.00
_cell.angle_gamma   90.00
#
_symmetry.space_group_name_H-M   'P 1'
#
loop_
_entity.id
_entity.type
_entity.pdbx_description
1 polymer ?
#
loop_
_entity_poly.entity_id
_entity_poly.type
_entity_poly.pdbx_seq_one_letter_code
_entity_poly.pdbx_strand_id
1 'polypeptide(L)'
;MSYDIQIWSVHALSLSSPLFEADKWQQEGDSWVCATRNWQIVVNASAQVLLEDVPEELARTLPGIGYLTELNLEPISAPESACKLLRTISRRLARGAHGVILDPQTDTLTTPTGVKRYRPQPRDERFSILALSWWFTDGPLLTSTGLGEFIGLLAKMLPEAMPRRYGLFEPPQYLYSETGKEHFLTFLWDHLADIVVWYPHRPVIGVSILGSPRWGMTRQGFRANYVSIEIEAKALEQPGWGTSLDRFWRAASQRIQPFYGDIRTLDGFVRMGGTYGSDMETDFHPVKGPWWIGIPRACGHAAVLCEPYLTHWPSFVEAAQIVDGLAFLSTDDWTQDEELSQRVGGVPDAIAQRRIPRWANTSFGGRAINWNSEPPPEFPFGDYGAPPSPDRPAS
;
A
#
# COMPACT_ATOMS: atom_id res chain seq x y z
N MET A 1 14.47 6.28 2.27
CA MET A 1 14.38 5.63 3.61
C MET A 1 14.50 6.70 4.66
N SER A 2 13.67 6.64 5.65
CA SER A 2 13.57 7.55 6.78
C SER A 2 14.04 6.88 8.09
N TYR A 3 14.35 7.69 9.08
CA TYR A 3 14.48 7.25 10.45
C TYR A 3 13.20 7.66 11.19
N ASP A 4 12.44 6.66 11.65
CA ASP A 4 11.09 6.86 12.14
C ASP A 4 11.02 6.65 13.65
N ILE A 5 10.28 7.51 14.33
CA ILE A 5 9.97 7.39 15.76
C ILE A 5 8.46 7.44 15.92
N GLN A 6 7.92 6.57 16.75
CA GLN A 6 6.50 6.51 17.08
C GLN A 6 6.26 7.00 18.53
N ILE A 7 5.29 7.87 18.70
CA ILE A 7 4.80 8.28 20.01
C ILE A 7 3.40 7.70 20.20
N TRP A 8 3.28 6.77 21.13
CA TRP A 8 2.01 6.19 21.55
C TRP A 8 1.55 6.90 22.81
N SER A 9 0.36 7.51 22.81
CA SER A 9 -0.06 8.43 23.85
C SER A 9 -1.54 8.31 24.22
N VAL A 10 -1.86 8.79 25.42
CA VAL A 10 -3.25 8.84 25.92
C VAL A 10 -4.02 10.01 25.31
N HIS A 11 -3.32 11.10 25.02
CA HIS A 11 -3.92 12.30 24.43
C HIS A 11 -3.29 12.60 23.08
N ALA A 12 -4.07 13.18 22.16
CA ALA A 12 -3.54 13.72 20.93
C ALA A 12 -2.45 14.76 21.22
N LEU A 13 -1.42 14.81 20.39
CA LEU A 13 -0.41 15.86 20.49
C LEU A 13 -1.05 17.21 20.14
N SER A 14 -0.83 18.21 21.00
CA SER A 14 -1.16 19.58 20.64
C SER A 14 -0.14 20.11 19.66
N LEU A 15 -0.55 20.28 18.41
CA LEU A 15 0.27 20.90 17.37
C LEU A 15 0.43 22.42 17.55
N SER A 16 -0.31 23.04 18.50
CA SER A 16 -0.13 24.41 18.95
C SER A 16 0.94 24.53 20.05
N SER A 17 1.79 23.54 20.21
CA SER A 17 2.87 23.55 21.20
C SER A 17 3.91 24.65 20.88
N PRO A 18 4.39 25.39 21.91
CA PRO A 18 5.51 26.33 21.75
C PRO A 18 6.79 25.72 21.13
N LEU A 19 6.86 24.40 21.04
CA LEU A 19 7.94 23.70 20.36
C LEU A 19 8.02 24.01 18.86
N PHE A 20 6.90 24.36 18.25
CA PHE A 20 6.78 24.67 16.83
C PHE A 20 6.76 26.18 16.53
N GLU A 21 6.76 27.02 17.56
CA GLU A 21 6.80 28.49 17.41
C GLU A 21 8.18 29.02 17.02
N ALA A 22 9.23 28.18 17.04
CA ALA A 22 10.55 28.57 16.59
C ALA A 22 10.58 28.69 15.06
N ASP A 23 11.28 29.71 14.54
CA ASP A 23 11.39 30.10 13.12
C ASP A 23 11.78 28.99 12.12
N LYS A 24 12.03 27.78 12.61
CA LYS A 24 12.48 26.62 11.80
C LYS A 24 11.36 25.64 11.43
N TRP A 25 10.18 25.80 12.00
CA TRP A 25 9.05 24.91 11.77
C TRP A 25 8.02 25.56 10.86
N GLN A 26 7.57 24.84 9.89
CA GLN A 26 6.50 25.24 8.98
C GLN A 26 5.36 24.23 9.08
N GLN A 27 4.15 24.72 9.14
CA GLN A 27 2.98 23.87 9.07
C GLN A 27 2.64 23.57 7.61
N GLU A 28 2.58 22.29 7.27
CA GLU A 28 2.19 21.80 5.95
C GLU A 28 0.98 20.85 6.13
N GLY A 29 -0.21 21.37 5.85
CA GLY A 29 -1.45 20.65 6.17
C GLY A 29 -1.58 20.38 7.67
N ASP A 30 -1.75 19.10 8.01
CA ASP A 30 -1.87 18.63 9.39
C ASP A 30 -0.51 18.22 10.00
N SER A 31 0.59 18.46 9.33
CA SER A 31 1.93 18.09 9.77
C SER A 31 2.80 19.33 10.04
N TRP A 32 3.83 19.18 10.86
CA TRP A 32 4.86 20.18 11.09
C TRP A 32 6.19 19.70 10.49
N VAL A 33 6.83 20.56 9.70
CA VAL A 33 8.06 20.26 8.99
C VAL A 33 9.17 21.19 9.44
N CYS A 34 10.31 20.62 9.81
CA CYS A 34 11.57 21.35 10.02
C CYS A 34 12.55 20.89 8.96
N ALA A 35 12.76 21.71 7.94
CA ALA A 35 13.60 21.36 6.79
C ALA A 35 14.88 22.19 6.76
N THR A 36 15.94 21.55 6.25
CA THR A 36 17.19 22.16 5.85
C THR A 36 17.52 21.75 4.42
N ARG A 37 18.64 22.20 3.87
CA ARG A 37 19.07 21.77 2.54
C ARG A 37 19.32 20.25 2.43
N ASN A 38 19.70 19.61 3.53
CA ASN A 38 20.23 18.25 3.52
C ASN A 38 19.37 17.23 4.27
N TRP A 39 18.40 17.66 5.06
CA TRP A 39 17.51 16.79 5.82
C TRP A 39 16.23 17.51 6.22
N GLN A 40 15.20 16.75 6.51
CA GLN A 40 13.94 17.25 7.07
C GLN A 40 13.44 16.34 8.20
N ILE A 41 12.77 16.94 9.16
CA ILE A 41 11.98 16.24 10.18
C ILE A 41 10.51 16.60 9.94
N VAL A 42 9.67 15.58 9.81
CA VAL A 42 8.22 15.71 9.72
C VAL A 42 7.61 15.18 11.01
N VAL A 43 6.72 15.94 11.61
CA VAL A 43 5.88 15.52 12.74
C VAL A 43 4.45 15.45 12.23
N ASN A 44 3.93 14.26 12.07
CA ASN A 44 2.58 14.04 11.57
C ASN A 44 1.53 14.37 12.65
N ALA A 45 0.30 14.63 12.21
CA ALA A 45 -0.83 14.73 13.14
C ALA A 45 -1.01 13.42 13.91
N SER A 46 -1.52 13.52 15.14
CA SER A 46 -1.87 12.34 15.93
C SER A 46 -3.03 11.60 15.28
N ALA A 47 -2.82 10.35 14.91
CA ALA A 47 -3.88 9.45 14.50
C ALA A 47 -4.50 8.80 15.74
N GLN A 48 -5.82 8.80 15.84
CA GLN A 48 -6.53 8.03 16.86
C GLN A 48 -6.33 6.54 16.58
N VAL A 49 -6.02 5.73 17.58
CA VAL A 49 -5.85 4.28 17.46
C VAL A 49 -6.93 3.54 18.22
N LEU A 50 -7.35 2.40 17.69
CA LEU A 50 -8.23 1.48 18.39
C LEU A 50 -7.41 0.57 19.31
N LEU A 51 -8.00 0.04 20.36
CA LEU A 51 -7.29 -0.85 21.29
C LEU A 51 -6.67 -2.07 20.59
N GLU A 52 -7.31 -2.56 19.55
CA GLU A 52 -6.84 -3.68 18.72
C GLU A 52 -5.62 -3.32 17.85
N ASP A 53 -5.38 -2.03 17.60
CA ASP A 53 -4.24 -1.54 16.83
C ASP A 53 -3.01 -1.32 17.73
N VAL A 54 -3.20 -1.32 19.06
CA VAL A 54 -2.12 -1.08 20.02
C VAL A 54 -1.39 -2.37 20.33
N PRO A 55 -0.08 -2.46 20.11
CA PRO A 55 0.70 -3.62 20.54
C PRO A 55 0.50 -3.93 22.02
N GLU A 56 0.28 -5.20 22.35
CA GLU A 56 -0.08 -5.62 23.73
C GLU A 56 0.93 -5.15 24.78
N GLU A 57 2.22 -5.15 24.46
CA GLU A 57 3.26 -4.68 25.36
C GLU A 57 3.14 -3.18 25.63
N LEU A 58 2.75 -2.40 24.61
CA LEU A 58 2.50 -0.97 24.76
C LEU A 58 1.25 -0.73 25.58
N ALA A 59 0.16 -1.46 25.30
CA ALA A 59 -1.09 -1.36 26.08
C ALA A 59 -0.87 -1.70 27.56
N ARG A 60 -0.02 -2.70 27.84
CA ARG A 60 0.38 -3.03 29.22
C ARG A 60 1.27 -1.96 29.86
N THR A 61 2.12 -1.32 29.07
CA THR A 61 3.08 -0.30 29.58
C THR A 61 2.38 1.04 29.84
N LEU A 62 1.44 1.41 29.00
CA LEU A 62 0.67 2.64 29.09
C LEU A 62 -0.81 2.33 28.82
N PRO A 63 -1.60 2.03 29.87
CA PRO A 63 -3.04 1.84 29.73
C PRO A 63 -3.73 3.10 29.22
N GLY A 64 -4.71 2.93 28.33
CA GLY A 64 -5.49 4.04 27.78
C GLY A 64 -4.84 4.73 26.60
N ILE A 65 -3.87 4.11 25.91
CA ILE A 65 -3.38 4.60 24.63
C ILE A 65 -4.56 4.77 23.67
N GLY A 66 -4.69 5.96 23.12
CA GLY A 66 -5.71 6.32 22.14
C GLY A 66 -5.15 7.00 20.90
N TYR A 67 -3.84 7.29 20.88
CA TYR A 67 -3.24 8.04 19.79
C TYR A 67 -1.85 7.52 19.44
N LEU A 68 -1.54 7.59 18.14
CA LEU A 68 -0.22 7.38 17.58
C LEU A 68 0.20 8.62 16.80
N THR A 69 1.42 9.07 17.02
CA THR A 69 2.06 10.13 16.22
C THR A 69 3.37 9.63 15.69
N GLU A 70 3.57 9.74 14.38
CA GLU A 70 4.83 9.40 13.75
C GLU A 70 5.68 10.64 13.48
N LEU A 71 6.97 10.49 13.72
CA LEU A 71 7.99 11.48 13.42
C LEU A 71 9.00 10.83 12.47
N ASN A 72 9.23 11.48 11.35
CA ASN A 72 10.10 10.96 10.30
C ASN A 72 11.29 11.91 10.10
N LEU A 73 12.50 11.37 10.01
CA LEU A 73 13.69 12.09 9.62
C LEU A 73 14.20 11.54 8.28
N GLU A 74 14.31 12.41 7.29
CA GLU A 74 14.79 12.08 5.95
C GLU A 74 15.98 12.92 5.53
N PRO A 75 16.95 12.33 4.81
CA PRO A 75 17.15 10.89 4.58
C PRO A 75 17.67 10.17 5.84
N ILE A 76 17.66 8.83 5.84
CA ILE A 76 18.20 8.01 6.94
C ILE A 76 19.68 8.31 7.23
N SER A 77 20.40 8.83 6.24
CA SER A 77 21.80 9.29 6.35
C SER A 77 21.95 10.70 6.92
N ALA A 78 20.87 11.28 7.47
CA ALA A 78 20.92 12.59 8.10
C ALA A 78 21.98 12.65 9.24
N PRO A 79 22.55 13.82 9.51
CA PRO A 79 23.63 13.94 10.49
C PRO A 79 23.13 13.65 11.91
N GLU A 80 24.03 13.20 12.77
CA GLU A 80 23.75 12.86 14.19
C GLU A 80 23.05 14.01 14.95
N SER A 81 23.31 15.25 14.55
CA SER A 81 22.64 16.42 15.13
C SER A 81 21.13 16.44 14.84
N ALA A 82 20.72 16.00 13.65
CA ALA A 82 19.29 15.87 13.29
C ALA A 82 18.63 14.73 14.05
N CYS A 83 19.32 13.58 14.21
CA CYS A 83 18.83 12.48 15.05
C CYS A 83 18.66 12.90 16.51
N LYS A 84 19.60 13.66 17.06
CA LYS A 84 19.50 14.22 18.43
C LYS A 84 18.32 15.19 18.56
N LEU A 85 18.09 16.02 17.54
CA LEU A 85 16.95 16.93 17.52
C LEU A 85 15.63 16.14 17.50
N LEU A 86 15.50 15.16 16.59
CA LEU A 86 14.32 14.28 16.52
C LEU A 86 14.02 13.62 17.87
N ARG A 87 15.00 12.98 18.50
CA ARG A 87 14.85 12.34 19.83
C ARG A 87 14.49 13.35 20.93
N THR A 88 15.01 14.56 20.85
CA THR A 88 14.70 15.62 21.83
C THR A 88 13.24 16.05 21.69
N ILE A 89 12.79 16.27 20.49
CA ILE A 89 11.40 16.66 20.19
C ILE A 89 10.45 15.53 20.60
N SER A 90 10.73 14.28 20.21
CA SER A 90 9.91 13.12 20.57
C SER A 90 9.71 13.01 22.07
N ARG A 91 10.77 13.20 22.87
CA ARG A 91 10.67 13.18 24.34
C ARG A 91 9.80 14.29 24.91
N ARG A 92 9.86 15.49 24.33
CA ARG A 92 9.04 16.62 24.76
C ARG A 92 7.57 16.41 24.44
N LEU A 93 7.30 15.97 23.21
CA LEU A 93 5.95 15.66 22.74
C LEU A 93 5.32 14.52 23.53
N ALA A 94 6.01 13.40 23.69
CA ALA A 94 5.54 12.26 24.45
C ALA A 94 5.20 12.64 25.90
N ARG A 95 6.04 13.48 26.53
CA ARG A 95 5.77 13.95 27.90
C ARG A 95 4.52 14.81 27.96
N GLY A 96 4.31 15.70 26.98
CA GLY A 96 3.13 16.58 26.93
C GLY A 96 1.82 15.81 26.70
N ALA A 97 1.86 14.69 25.96
CA ALA A 97 0.69 13.88 25.62
C ALA A 97 0.51 12.63 26.51
N HIS A 98 1.25 12.51 27.61
CA HIS A 98 1.27 11.30 28.43
C HIS A 98 1.55 10.05 27.59
N GLY A 99 2.67 10.06 26.87
CA GLY A 99 3.03 9.04 25.91
C GLY A 99 4.33 8.30 26.23
N VAL A 100 4.55 7.25 25.47
CA VAL A 100 5.80 6.49 25.38
C VAL A 100 6.34 6.59 23.96
N ILE A 101 7.66 6.43 23.80
CA ILE A 101 8.33 6.53 22.51
C ILE A 101 8.82 5.15 22.11
N LEU A 102 8.39 4.67 20.97
CA LEU A 102 8.92 3.49 20.30
C LEU A 102 9.87 3.93 19.19
N ASP A 103 11.09 3.43 19.23
CA ASP A 103 12.07 3.57 18.17
C ASP A 103 12.26 2.18 17.51
N PRO A 104 11.59 1.93 16.36
CA PRO A 104 11.63 0.64 15.69
C PRO A 104 13.00 0.28 15.13
N GLN A 105 13.83 1.28 14.79
CA GLN A 105 15.17 1.03 14.24
C GLN A 105 16.16 0.51 15.29
N THR A 106 15.92 0.85 16.55
CA THR A 106 16.80 0.43 17.66
C THR A 106 16.14 -0.57 18.61
N ASP A 107 14.91 -0.98 18.34
CA ASP A 107 14.10 -1.83 19.20
C ASP A 107 14.02 -1.28 20.64
N THR A 108 13.83 0.01 20.80
CA THR A 108 13.79 0.62 22.12
C THR A 108 12.46 1.28 22.42
N LEU A 109 12.00 1.11 23.66
CA LEU A 109 10.85 1.77 24.22
C LEU A 109 11.29 2.71 25.32
N THR A 110 11.09 4.02 25.11
CA THR A 110 11.34 5.06 26.13
C THR A 110 10.05 5.37 26.85
N THR A 111 10.06 5.18 28.16
CA THR A 111 8.96 5.47 29.08
C THR A 111 9.36 6.60 30.03
N PRO A 112 8.43 7.18 30.82
CA PRO A 112 8.76 8.15 31.88
C PRO A 112 9.76 7.61 32.89
N THR A 113 9.81 6.29 33.10
CA THR A 113 10.68 5.63 34.09
C THR A 113 12.02 5.18 33.54
N GLY A 114 12.25 5.27 32.22
CA GLY A 114 13.51 4.90 31.58
C GLY A 114 13.36 4.32 30.21
N VAL A 115 14.48 3.85 29.68
CA VAL A 115 14.55 3.18 28.36
C VAL A 115 14.67 1.70 28.58
N LYS A 116 13.83 0.92 27.91
CA LYS A 116 13.92 -0.55 27.90
C LYS A 116 13.99 -1.05 26.47
N ARG A 117 14.52 -2.26 26.29
CA ARG A 117 14.44 -2.93 25.01
C ARG A 117 12.98 -3.27 24.72
N TYR A 118 12.47 -2.84 23.59
CA TYR A 118 11.19 -3.28 23.07
C TYR A 118 11.39 -4.66 22.47
N ARG A 119 10.62 -5.60 22.97
CA ARG A 119 10.52 -6.91 22.36
C ARG A 119 9.08 -6.99 21.84
N PRO A 120 8.84 -6.74 20.56
CA PRO A 120 7.54 -7.09 20.00
C PRO A 120 7.28 -8.54 20.36
N GLN A 121 6.02 -8.89 20.61
CA GLN A 121 5.68 -10.30 20.85
C GLN A 121 6.28 -11.14 19.73
N PRO A 122 6.71 -12.38 20.02
CA PRO A 122 7.31 -13.24 19.02
C PRO A 122 6.46 -13.16 17.76
N ARG A 123 7.10 -12.95 16.63
CA ARG A 123 6.48 -12.96 15.30
C ARG A 123 6.02 -14.38 14.95
N ASP A 124 5.32 -15.04 15.87
CA ASP A 124 5.13 -16.48 15.85
C ASP A 124 4.00 -16.90 14.92
N GLU A 125 3.13 -15.99 14.52
CA GLU A 125 2.06 -16.34 13.61
C GLU A 125 2.39 -15.83 12.20
N ARG A 126 3.16 -16.64 11.48
CA ARG A 126 3.27 -16.48 10.03
C ARG A 126 1.96 -16.93 9.39
N PHE A 127 1.51 -16.19 8.43
CA PHE A 127 0.32 -16.52 7.68
C PHE A 127 0.50 -16.18 6.21
N SER A 128 -0.33 -16.78 5.38
CA SER A 128 -0.39 -16.49 3.96
C SER A 128 -1.55 -15.54 3.67
N ILE A 129 -1.38 -14.70 2.69
CA ILE A 129 -2.43 -13.84 2.16
C ILE A 129 -2.82 -14.26 0.76
N LEU A 130 -4.08 -14.06 0.42
CA LEU A 130 -4.57 -14.07 -0.95
C LEU A 130 -4.62 -12.64 -1.44
N ALA A 131 -3.78 -12.31 -2.42
CA ALA A 131 -3.71 -10.99 -3.02
C ALA A 131 -4.50 -10.96 -4.33
N LEU A 132 -5.54 -10.13 -4.38
CA LEU A 132 -6.29 -9.82 -5.59
C LEU A 132 -5.74 -8.51 -6.14
N SER A 133 -5.18 -8.51 -7.33
CA SER A 133 -4.50 -7.35 -7.89
C SER A 133 -4.96 -7.08 -9.31
N TRP A 134 -5.25 -5.82 -9.63
CA TRP A 134 -5.61 -5.36 -10.97
C TRP A 134 -4.72 -4.20 -11.38
N TRP A 135 -4.20 -4.27 -12.59
CA TRP A 135 -3.43 -3.19 -13.21
C TRP A 135 -4.20 -2.65 -14.40
N PHE A 136 -4.38 -1.35 -14.42
CA PHE A 136 -5.13 -0.67 -15.45
C PHE A 136 -4.43 0.63 -15.86
N THR A 137 -4.76 1.11 -17.03
CA THR A 137 -4.16 2.32 -17.61
C THR A 137 -5.10 3.50 -17.49
N ASP A 138 -6.27 3.36 -18.01
CA ASP A 138 -7.41 4.24 -17.96
C ASP A 138 -8.67 3.41 -17.69
N GLY A 139 -9.81 4.03 -17.62
CA GLY A 139 -11.05 3.31 -17.48
C GLY A 139 -12.02 3.97 -16.49
N PRO A 140 -13.16 3.28 -16.25
CA PRO A 140 -14.25 3.83 -15.44
C PRO A 140 -13.82 4.24 -14.03
N LEU A 141 -12.86 3.52 -13.43
CA LEU A 141 -12.39 3.77 -12.07
C LEU A 141 -11.74 5.15 -11.89
N LEU A 142 -11.23 5.73 -12.97
CA LEU A 142 -10.64 7.09 -12.97
C LEU A 142 -11.70 8.20 -13.16
N THR A 143 -12.96 7.90 -12.94
CA THR A 143 -14.05 8.85 -12.85
C THR A 143 -14.69 8.81 -11.47
N SER A 144 -15.22 9.93 -10.99
CA SER A 144 -15.90 9.96 -9.68
C SER A 144 -17.08 8.97 -9.60
N THR A 145 -17.83 8.84 -10.70
CA THR A 145 -18.94 7.87 -10.81
C THR A 145 -18.43 6.44 -10.74
N GLY A 146 -17.42 6.09 -11.54
CA GLY A 146 -16.87 4.72 -11.57
C GLY A 146 -16.18 4.32 -10.26
N LEU A 147 -15.50 5.26 -9.61
CA LEU A 147 -14.95 5.05 -8.27
C LEU A 147 -16.08 4.78 -7.26
N GLY A 148 -17.15 5.59 -7.29
CA GLY A 148 -18.32 5.39 -6.43
C GLY A 148 -19.03 4.06 -6.68
N GLU A 149 -19.12 3.62 -7.94
CA GLU A 149 -19.67 2.31 -8.31
C GLU A 149 -18.80 1.15 -7.82
N PHE A 150 -17.47 1.28 -7.92
CA PHE A 150 -16.54 0.26 -7.40
C PHE A 150 -16.64 0.14 -5.88
N ILE A 151 -16.67 1.25 -5.14
CA ILE A 151 -16.89 1.23 -3.69
C ILE A 151 -18.28 0.66 -3.33
N GLY A 152 -19.29 0.94 -4.15
CA GLY A 152 -20.62 0.31 -4.01
C GLY A 152 -20.58 -1.20 -4.24
N LEU A 153 -19.77 -1.67 -5.18
CA LEU A 153 -19.54 -3.09 -5.44
C LEU A 153 -18.85 -3.78 -4.25
N LEU A 154 -17.79 -3.16 -3.70
CA LEU A 154 -17.12 -3.62 -2.48
C LEU A 154 -18.12 -3.77 -1.34
N ALA A 155 -18.88 -2.72 -1.05
CA ALA A 155 -19.87 -2.75 0.03
C ALA A 155 -20.93 -3.84 -0.12
N LYS A 156 -21.29 -4.20 -1.36
CA LYS A 156 -22.32 -5.21 -1.66
C LYS A 156 -21.78 -6.62 -1.68
N MET A 157 -20.60 -6.85 -2.23
CA MET A 157 -20.11 -8.21 -2.53
C MET A 157 -18.96 -8.65 -1.63
N LEU A 158 -18.23 -7.71 -1.06
CA LEU A 158 -17.11 -7.95 -0.13
C LEU A 158 -17.12 -6.86 0.97
N PRO A 159 -18.17 -6.83 1.81
CA PRO A 159 -18.34 -5.77 2.82
C PRO A 159 -17.19 -5.69 3.81
N GLU A 160 -16.46 -6.78 4.02
CA GLU A 160 -15.27 -6.82 4.86
C GLU A 160 -14.15 -5.93 4.31
N ALA A 161 -14.14 -5.65 3.00
CA ALA A 161 -13.17 -4.75 2.38
C ALA A 161 -13.49 -3.26 2.59
N MET A 162 -14.66 -2.93 3.16
CA MET A 162 -14.97 -1.53 3.48
C MET A 162 -14.07 -1.03 4.62
N PRO A 163 -13.68 0.26 4.60
CA PRO A 163 -12.71 0.77 5.54
C PRO A 163 -13.25 0.84 6.97
N ARG A 164 -12.45 0.46 7.94
CA ARG A 164 -12.54 0.94 9.32
C ARG A 164 -11.82 2.27 9.44
N ARG A 165 -10.65 2.36 8.77
CA ARG A 165 -9.77 3.52 8.69
C ARG A 165 -9.22 3.66 7.28
N TYR A 166 -8.90 4.90 6.90
CA TYR A 166 -8.27 5.20 5.61
C TYR A 166 -7.37 6.43 5.71
N GLY A 167 -6.43 6.56 4.77
CA GLY A 167 -5.49 7.67 4.73
C GLY A 167 -4.40 7.48 3.68
N LEU A 168 -3.38 8.35 3.74
CA LEU A 168 -2.23 8.34 2.82
C LEU A 168 -0.99 7.69 3.42
N PHE A 169 -0.96 7.48 4.73
CA PHE A 169 0.18 6.91 5.45
C PHE A 169 -0.32 6.03 6.61
N GLU A 170 0.56 5.22 7.16
CA GLU A 170 0.25 4.32 8.27
C GLU A 170 0.60 4.93 9.63
N PRO A 171 -0.28 4.82 10.62
CA PRO A 171 -1.66 4.31 10.54
C PRO A 171 -2.57 5.31 9.82
N PRO A 172 -3.59 4.81 9.09
CA PRO A 172 -4.52 5.68 8.37
C PRO A 172 -5.23 6.66 9.30
N GLN A 173 -5.37 7.91 8.84
CA GLN A 173 -5.71 9.06 9.69
C GLN A 173 -7.18 9.14 10.07
N TYR A 174 -8.09 8.67 9.20
CA TYR A 174 -9.52 8.89 9.34
C TYR A 174 -10.25 7.63 9.78
N LEU A 175 -11.17 7.76 10.73
CA LEU A 175 -12.11 6.71 11.12
C LEU A 175 -13.37 6.80 10.24
N TYR A 176 -13.66 5.73 9.51
CA TYR A 176 -14.83 5.69 8.62
C TYR A 176 -16.16 5.84 9.37
N SER A 177 -16.24 5.33 10.59
CA SER A 177 -17.41 5.48 11.46
C SER A 177 -17.73 6.94 11.85
N GLU A 178 -16.73 7.81 11.81
CA GLU A 178 -16.89 9.22 12.14
C GLU A 178 -17.12 10.08 10.91
N THR A 179 -16.39 9.79 9.82
CA THR A 179 -16.41 10.61 8.61
C THR A 179 -17.48 10.18 7.61
N GLY A 180 -17.82 8.90 7.56
CA GLY A 180 -18.83 8.35 6.68
C GLY A 180 -18.42 8.19 5.22
N LYS A 181 -19.35 7.67 4.42
CA LYS A 181 -19.14 7.28 3.02
C LYS A 181 -18.79 8.48 2.11
N GLU A 182 -19.45 9.60 2.29
CA GLU A 182 -19.26 10.77 1.40
C GLU A 182 -17.87 11.35 1.55
N HIS A 183 -17.40 11.53 2.78
CA HIS A 183 -16.04 11.99 3.04
C HIS A 183 -15.00 11.00 2.47
N PHE A 184 -15.21 9.70 2.67
CA PHE A 184 -14.32 8.68 2.13
C PHE A 184 -14.23 8.73 0.60
N LEU A 185 -15.34 8.86 -0.11
CA LEU A 185 -15.34 8.97 -1.58
C LEU A 185 -14.67 10.24 -2.06
N THR A 186 -14.91 11.38 -1.40
CA THR A 186 -14.23 12.64 -1.71
C THR A 186 -12.74 12.52 -1.49
N PHE A 187 -12.33 11.97 -0.34
CA PHE A 187 -10.93 11.73 -0.03
C PHE A 187 -10.24 10.82 -1.06
N LEU A 188 -10.88 9.71 -1.43
CA LEU A 188 -10.35 8.82 -2.47
C LEU A 188 -10.17 9.54 -3.80
N TRP A 189 -11.15 10.38 -4.18
CA TRP A 189 -11.09 11.12 -5.42
C TRP A 189 -9.96 12.16 -5.42
N ASP A 190 -9.83 12.91 -4.35
CA ASP A 190 -8.84 13.97 -4.22
C ASP A 190 -7.40 13.41 -4.17
N HIS A 191 -7.24 12.19 -3.65
CA HIS A 191 -5.95 11.53 -3.45
C HIS A 191 -5.73 10.31 -4.35
N LEU A 192 -6.52 10.14 -5.40
CA LEU A 192 -6.42 8.95 -6.26
C LEU A 192 -5.06 8.82 -6.96
N ALA A 193 -4.35 9.93 -7.16
CA ALA A 193 -2.99 9.95 -7.71
C ALA A 193 -1.91 9.53 -6.70
N ASP A 194 -2.25 9.52 -5.41
CA ASP A 194 -1.43 9.04 -4.31
C ASP A 194 -1.80 7.57 -4.00
N ILE A 195 -0.98 6.88 -3.23
CA ILE A 195 -1.37 5.56 -2.74
C ILE A 195 -2.33 5.76 -1.57
N VAL A 196 -3.61 5.53 -1.81
CA VAL A 196 -4.60 5.52 -0.74
C VAL A 196 -4.69 4.10 -0.20
N VAL A 197 -4.46 3.97 1.09
CA VAL A 197 -4.57 2.72 1.83
C VAL A 197 -5.67 2.83 2.87
N TRP A 198 -6.35 1.72 3.15
CA TRP A 198 -7.27 1.66 4.28
C TRP A 198 -7.24 0.30 4.96
N TYR A 199 -7.54 0.30 6.25
CA TYR A 199 -7.68 -0.90 7.06
C TYR A 199 -9.13 -1.35 7.05
N PRO A 200 -9.38 -2.52 6.48
CA PRO A 200 -10.72 -3.11 6.38
C PRO A 200 -11.07 -3.94 7.60
N HIS A 201 -12.12 -4.75 7.48
CA HIS A 201 -12.51 -5.75 8.47
C HIS A 201 -11.94 -7.13 8.10
N ARG A 202 -11.52 -7.91 9.10
CA ARG A 202 -11.06 -9.29 8.86
C ARG A 202 -12.15 -10.14 8.21
N PRO A 203 -11.79 -11.05 7.34
CA PRO A 203 -10.45 -11.53 6.99
C PRO A 203 -9.73 -10.68 5.93
N VAL A 204 -10.34 -9.63 5.39
CA VAL A 204 -9.63 -8.66 4.56
C VAL A 204 -8.70 -7.87 5.47
N ILE A 205 -7.42 -7.75 5.09
CA ILE A 205 -6.38 -7.14 5.91
C ILE A 205 -5.85 -5.84 5.35
N GLY A 206 -5.95 -5.66 4.02
CA GLY A 206 -5.52 -4.44 3.37
C GLY A 206 -6.26 -4.20 2.07
N VAL A 207 -6.47 -2.94 1.75
CA VAL A 207 -6.92 -2.50 0.43
C VAL A 207 -6.12 -1.26 0.08
N SER A 208 -5.60 -1.24 -1.14
CA SER A 208 -4.91 -0.08 -1.69
C SER A 208 -5.40 0.23 -3.08
N ILE A 209 -5.48 1.51 -3.39
CA ILE A 209 -5.85 2.00 -4.71
C ILE A 209 -4.90 3.11 -5.11
N LEU A 210 -4.48 3.07 -6.34
CA LEU A 210 -3.68 4.07 -6.97
C LEU A 210 -4.20 4.32 -8.37
N GLY A 211 -4.63 5.51 -8.64
CA GLY A 211 -5.10 5.91 -9.94
C GLY A 211 -4.72 7.34 -10.26
N SER A 212 -4.30 7.61 -11.47
CA SER A 212 -4.05 8.96 -11.93
C SER A 212 -4.68 9.15 -13.31
N PRO A 213 -5.54 10.14 -13.50
CA PRO A 213 -6.06 10.47 -14.81
C PRO A 213 -4.97 11.00 -15.76
N ARG A 214 -3.80 11.35 -15.23
CA ARG A 214 -2.60 11.76 -15.98
C ARG A 214 -1.52 10.68 -15.93
N TRP A 215 -1.93 9.43 -15.88
CA TRP A 215 -0.98 8.33 -15.80
C TRP A 215 -0.06 8.28 -17.03
N GLY A 216 0.97 7.53 -16.91
CA GLY A 216 1.89 7.16 -17.97
C GLY A 216 3.24 7.84 -17.89
N MET A 217 3.34 9.09 -17.43
CA MET A 217 4.64 9.75 -17.42
C MET A 217 4.79 10.66 -16.22
N THR A 218 5.20 10.12 -15.11
CA THR A 218 5.92 10.94 -14.12
C THR A 218 7.35 11.15 -14.64
N ARG A 219 8.05 12.17 -14.15
CA ARG A 219 9.51 12.33 -14.38
C ARG A 219 10.33 11.07 -14.05
N GLN A 220 9.71 10.08 -13.47
CA GLN A 220 10.27 8.85 -12.91
C GLN A 220 9.97 7.58 -13.74
N GLY A 221 9.14 7.65 -14.79
CA GLY A 221 8.85 6.53 -15.67
C GLY A 221 7.40 6.08 -15.72
N PHE A 222 7.14 4.95 -16.35
CA PHE A 222 5.81 4.37 -16.50
C PHE A 222 5.28 3.86 -15.16
N ARG A 223 4.05 4.25 -14.83
CA ARG A 223 3.32 3.76 -13.67
C ARG A 223 1.95 3.27 -14.10
N ALA A 224 1.67 1.99 -13.96
CA ALA A 224 0.31 1.51 -14.09
C ALA A 224 -0.48 1.89 -12.83
N ASN A 225 -1.73 2.25 -13.02
CA ASN A 225 -2.67 2.32 -11.92
C ASN A 225 -2.95 0.92 -11.41
N TYR A 226 -3.25 0.77 -10.13
CA TYR A 226 -3.59 -0.53 -9.59
C TYR A 226 -4.60 -0.46 -8.45
N VAL A 227 -5.28 -1.58 -8.26
CA VAL A 227 -6.06 -1.89 -7.06
C VAL A 227 -5.50 -3.19 -6.50
N SER A 228 -5.32 -3.26 -5.19
CA SER A 228 -4.98 -4.50 -4.49
C SER A 228 -5.89 -4.69 -3.30
N ILE A 229 -6.34 -5.93 -3.12
CA ILE A 229 -7.11 -6.37 -1.95
C ILE A 229 -6.39 -7.58 -1.38
N GLU A 230 -6.07 -7.54 -0.11
CA GLU A 230 -5.31 -8.56 0.59
C GLU A 230 -6.19 -9.23 1.64
N ILE A 231 -6.28 -10.56 1.59
CA ILE A 231 -7.17 -11.36 2.42
C ILE A 231 -6.35 -12.44 3.10
N GLU A 232 -6.59 -12.74 4.37
CA GLU A 232 -5.99 -13.90 5.01
C GLU A 232 -6.36 -15.17 4.24
N ALA A 233 -5.39 -15.91 3.71
CA ALA A 233 -5.64 -17.07 2.84
C ALA A 233 -6.51 -18.14 3.51
N LYS A 234 -6.43 -18.27 4.83
CA LYS A 234 -7.29 -19.17 5.61
C LYS A 234 -8.80 -18.86 5.50
N ALA A 235 -9.17 -17.68 4.99
CA ALA A 235 -10.60 -17.40 4.72
C ALA A 235 -11.19 -18.36 3.69
N LEU A 236 -10.37 -18.90 2.78
CA LEU A 236 -10.81 -19.89 1.79
C LEU A 236 -11.25 -21.22 2.40
N GLU A 237 -10.83 -21.53 3.63
CA GLU A 237 -11.26 -22.71 4.38
C GLU A 237 -12.75 -22.62 4.81
N GLN A 238 -13.29 -21.40 4.82
CA GLN A 238 -14.69 -21.16 5.16
C GLN A 238 -15.59 -21.44 3.94
N PRO A 239 -16.67 -22.22 4.10
CA PRO A 239 -17.54 -22.54 2.99
C PRO A 239 -18.10 -21.31 2.27
N GLY A 240 -17.99 -21.29 0.96
CA GLY A 240 -18.53 -20.24 0.11
C GLY A 240 -17.64 -19.02 -0.14
N TRP A 241 -16.53 -18.85 0.60
CA TRP A 241 -15.62 -17.72 0.38
C TRP A 241 -15.00 -17.75 -1.02
N GLY A 242 -14.46 -18.89 -1.46
CA GLY A 242 -13.86 -19.00 -2.80
C GLY A 242 -14.84 -18.61 -3.91
N THR A 243 -16.09 -19.12 -3.85
CA THR A 243 -17.14 -18.77 -4.81
C THR A 243 -17.51 -17.29 -4.75
N SER A 244 -17.58 -16.71 -3.55
CA SER A 244 -17.92 -15.29 -3.37
C SER A 244 -16.81 -14.40 -3.91
N LEU A 245 -15.55 -14.77 -3.67
CA LEU A 245 -14.39 -14.04 -4.18
C LEU A 245 -14.27 -14.15 -5.71
N ASP A 246 -14.55 -15.32 -6.32
CA ASP A 246 -14.55 -15.44 -7.80
C ASP A 246 -15.62 -14.53 -8.42
N ARG A 247 -16.82 -14.51 -7.86
CA ARG A 247 -17.89 -13.61 -8.32
C ARG A 247 -17.50 -12.15 -8.19
N PHE A 248 -16.94 -11.78 -7.02
CA PHE A 248 -16.45 -10.43 -6.79
C PHE A 248 -15.32 -10.07 -7.75
N TRP A 249 -14.34 -10.95 -7.93
CA TRP A 249 -13.22 -10.78 -8.85
C TRP A 249 -13.67 -10.46 -10.28
N ARG A 250 -14.61 -11.26 -10.80
CA ARG A 250 -15.18 -11.04 -12.14
C ARG A 250 -15.92 -9.71 -12.25
N ALA A 251 -16.79 -9.42 -11.28
CA ALA A 251 -17.54 -8.16 -11.25
C ALA A 251 -16.62 -6.93 -11.09
N ALA A 252 -15.59 -7.01 -10.25
CA ALA A 252 -14.59 -5.97 -10.07
C ALA A 252 -13.77 -5.76 -11.35
N SER A 253 -13.34 -6.83 -12.01
CA SER A 253 -12.62 -6.75 -13.28
C SER A 253 -13.44 -6.05 -14.37
N GLN A 254 -14.74 -6.34 -14.47
CA GLN A 254 -15.64 -5.66 -15.40
C GLN A 254 -15.78 -4.15 -15.10
N ARG A 255 -15.66 -3.75 -13.84
CA ARG A 255 -15.72 -2.33 -13.44
C ARG A 255 -14.39 -1.61 -13.60
N ILE A 256 -13.30 -2.28 -13.30
CA ILE A 256 -11.94 -1.72 -13.38
C ILE A 256 -11.46 -1.66 -14.83
N GLN A 257 -11.85 -2.63 -15.66
CA GLN A 257 -11.34 -2.81 -17.03
C GLN A 257 -9.81 -2.92 -17.05
N PRO A 258 -9.22 -3.87 -16.29
CA PRO A 258 -7.78 -3.98 -16.16
C PRO A 258 -7.18 -4.50 -17.48
N PHE A 259 -5.96 -4.08 -17.79
CA PHE A 259 -5.23 -4.75 -18.87
C PHE A 259 -4.68 -6.09 -18.43
N TYR A 260 -4.39 -6.24 -17.12
CA TYR A 260 -4.03 -7.49 -16.47
C TYR A 260 -4.46 -7.47 -14.99
N GLY A 261 -4.85 -8.61 -14.49
CA GLY A 261 -5.07 -8.84 -13.07
C GLY A 261 -4.81 -10.28 -12.69
N ASP A 262 -4.46 -10.53 -11.43
CA ASP A 262 -4.29 -11.87 -10.92
C ASP A 262 -4.70 -12.04 -9.46
N ILE A 263 -4.93 -13.28 -9.08
CA ILE A 263 -5.13 -13.72 -7.70
C ILE A 263 -4.03 -14.70 -7.36
N ARG A 264 -3.31 -14.47 -6.26
CA ARG A 264 -2.25 -15.35 -5.79
C ARG A 264 -2.15 -15.42 -4.29
N THR A 265 -1.63 -16.55 -3.83
CA THR A 265 -1.19 -16.70 -2.45
C THR A 265 0.23 -16.17 -2.31
N LEU A 266 0.45 -15.40 -1.26
CA LEU A 266 1.76 -14.87 -0.85
C LEU A 266 2.01 -15.32 0.58
N ASP A 267 3.16 -15.93 0.79
CA ASP A 267 3.59 -16.43 2.10
C ASP A 267 4.50 -15.45 2.83
N GLY A 268 4.75 -15.71 4.10
CA GLY A 268 5.74 -14.97 4.89
C GLY A 268 5.21 -13.72 5.56
N PHE A 269 3.92 -13.50 5.60
CA PHE A 269 3.32 -12.41 6.35
C PHE A 269 3.32 -12.70 7.85
N VAL A 270 3.59 -11.66 8.63
CA VAL A 270 3.59 -11.72 10.11
C VAL A 270 2.70 -10.65 10.67
N ARG A 271 1.99 -10.96 11.74
CA ARG A 271 1.19 -9.96 12.45
C ARG A 271 2.10 -9.12 13.34
N MET A 272 1.91 -7.81 13.30
CA MET A 272 2.62 -6.84 14.11
C MET A 272 1.58 -5.95 14.81
N GLY A 273 1.08 -6.41 15.96
CA GLY A 273 -0.01 -5.71 16.65
C GLY A 273 -1.30 -5.72 15.81
N GLY A 274 -1.92 -4.57 15.61
CA GLY A 274 -3.11 -4.40 14.78
C GLY A 274 -2.85 -4.39 13.27
N THR A 275 -1.57 -4.36 12.87
CA THR A 275 -1.12 -4.34 11.47
C THR A 275 -0.47 -5.66 11.08
N TYR A 276 -0.05 -5.76 9.84
CA TYR A 276 0.73 -6.89 9.35
C TYR A 276 1.90 -6.36 8.51
N GLY A 277 2.93 -7.16 8.40
CA GLY A 277 4.08 -6.86 7.56
C GLY A 277 4.58 -8.12 6.88
N SER A 278 5.23 -7.95 5.74
CA SER A 278 5.92 -9.06 5.11
C SER A 278 7.28 -9.30 5.77
N ASP A 279 7.70 -10.55 5.80
CA ASP A 279 9.09 -10.90 6.07
C ASP A 279 9.90 -10.58 4.80
N MET A 280 10.45 -9.37 4.75
CA MET A 280 11.15 -8.82 3.57
C MET A 280 12.29 -9.72 3.05
N GLU A 281 12.81 -10.62 3.86
CA GLU A 281 13.84 -11.58 3.42
C GLU A 281 13.27 -12.66 2.51
N THR A 282 12.01 -13.05 2.71
CA THR A 282 11.37 -14.11 1.92
C THR A 282 10.67 -13.60 0.68
N ASP A 283 10.11 -12.37 0.73
CA ASP A 283 9.30 -11.81 -0.35
C ASP A 283 10.10 -11.04 -1.39
N PHE A 284 11.33 -10.65 -1.08
CA PHE A 284 12.18 -9.93 -2.02
C PHE A 284 12.89 -10.89 -2.98
N HIS A 285 12.23 -11.25 -4.06
CA HIS A 285 12.87 -11.99 -5.14
C HIS A 285 13.55 -11.01 -6.11
N PRO A 286 14.89 -11.05 -6.27
CA PRO A 286 15.64 -10.08 -7.08
C PRO A 286 15.21 -10.04 -8.56
N VAL A 287 14.56 -11.09 -9.05
CA VAL A 287 14.03 -11.17 -10.43
C VAL A 287 12.56 -10.75 -10.49
N LYS A 288 11.79 -10.88 -9.41
CA LYS A 288 10.35 -10.56 -9.37
C LYS A 288 10.09 -9.14 -8.89
N GLY A 289 11.07 -8.47 -8.28
CA GLY A 289 10.89 -7.17 -7.64
C GLY A 289 9.94 -7.23 -6.43
N PRO A 290 9.76 -6.11 -5.73
CA PRO A 290 8.76 -6.04 -4.68
C PRO A 290 7.39 -6.31 -5.30
N TRP A 291 6.66 -7.26 -4.72
CA TRP A 291 5.34 -7.71 -5.20
C TRP A 291 4.35 -6.55 -5.41
N TRP A 292 4.47 -5.51 -4.63
CA TRP A 292 3.60 -4.32 -4.67
C TRP A 292 3.94 -3.32 -5.78
N ILE A 293 5.04 -3.48 -6.52
CA ILE A 293 5.45 -2.55 -7.58
C ILE A 293 5.18 -3.10 -8.99
N GLY A 294 5.14 -4.41 -9.16
CA GLY A 294 5.07 -4.99 -10.49
C GLY A 294 4.12 -6.17 -10.67
N ILE A 295 3.77 -6.50 -11.91
CA ILE A 295 3.06 -7.73 -12.25
C ILE A 295 4.07 -8.87 -12.08
N PRO A 296 3.75 -9.92 -11.36
CA PRO A 296 4.60 -11.09 -11.24
C PRO A 296 4.78 -11.77 -12.57
N ARG A 297 5.89 -12.45 -12.70
CA ARG A 297 6.14 -13.31 -13.87
C ARG A 297 5.41 -14.65 -13.80
N ALA A 298 4.97 -15.05 -12.63
CA ALA A 298 4.11 -16.19 -12.43
C ALA A 298 2.66 -15.74 -12.27
N CYS A 299 1.76 -16.37 -12.96
CA CYS A 299 0.32 -16.21 -12.82
C CYS A 299 -0.16 -17.12 -11.69
N GLY A 300 -0.92 -16.57 -10.76
CA GLY A 300 -1.41 -17.31 -9.58
C GLY A 300 -2.61 -18.20 -9.86
N HIS A 301 -3.59 -18.20 -8.96
CA HIS A 301 -4.79 -19.06 -9.01
C HIS A 301 -5.83 -18.60 -10.03
N ALA A 302 -5.91 -17.30 -10.28
CA ALA A 302 -6.80 -16.74 -11.29
C ALA A 302 -6.12 -15.55 -11.97
N ALA A 303 -6.49 -15.32 -13.23
CA ALA A 303 -6.04 -14.14 -13.96
C ALA A 303 -7.10 -13.61 -14.91
N VAL A 304 -6.99 -12.32 -15.21
CA VAL A 304 -7.79 -11.63 -16.22
C VAL A 304 -6.87 -10.85 -17.14
N LEU A 305 -7.20 -10.88 -18.43
CA LEU A 305 -6.46 -10.19 -19.48
C LEU A 305 -7.45 -9.49 -20.41
N CYS A 306 -7.19 -8.24 -20.79
CA CYS A 306 -8.04 -7.54 -21.73
C CYS A 306 -7.70 -7.87 -23.17
N GLU A 307 -8.67 -7.68 -24.07
CA GLU A 307 -8.63 -8.07 -25.49
C GLU A 307 -7.36 -7.66 -26.22
N PRO A 308 -6.84 -6.42 -26.13
CA PRO A 308 -5.62 -6.02 -26.84
C PRO A 308 -4.37 -6.85 -26.51
N TYR A 309 -4.33 -7.50 -25.34
CA TYR A 309 -3.19 -8.31 -24.92
C TYR A 309 -3.35 -9.80 -25.21
N LEU A 310 -4.49 -10.25 -25.68
CA LEU A 310 -4.76 -11.66 -25.96
C LEU A 310 -3.76 -12.26 -26.94
N THR A 311 -3.35 -11.50 -27.96
CA THR A 311 -2.37 -11.94 -28.95
C THR A 311 -0.97 -12.18 -28.38
N HIS A 312 -0.66 -11.62 -27.22
CA HIS A 312 0.63 -11.79 -26.56
C HIS A 312 0.71 -13.02 -25.67
N TRP A 313 -0.43 -13.68 -25.41
CA TRP A 313 -0.49 -14.86 -24.54
C TRP A 313 -1.45 -15.92 -25.08
N PRO A 314 -1.13 -16.57 -26.22
CA PRO A 314 -2.02 -17.51 -26.87
C PRO A 314 -2.46 -18.68 -25.98
N SER A 315 -1.54 -19.28 -25.23
CA SER A 315 -1.86 -20.40 -24.34
C SER A 315 -2.85 -20.02 -23.23
N PHE A 316 -2.83 -18.77 -22.76
CA PHE A 316 -3.82 -18.26 -21.83
C PHE A 316 -5.20 -18.18 -22.50
N VAL A 317 -5.25 -17.62 -23.71
CA VAL A 317 -6.50 -17.41 -24.46
C VAL A 317 -7.20 -18.72 -24.80
N GLU A 318 -6.44 -19.75 -25.20
CA GLU A 318 -6.97 -21.08 -25.51
C GLU A 318 -7.69 -21.72 -24.31
N ALA A 319 -7.28 -21.39 -23.10
CA ALA A 319 -7.84 -21.93 -21.86
C ALA A 319 -8.86 -21.00 -21.20
N ALA A 320 -8.93 -19.73 -21.58
CA ALA A 320 -9.71 -18.70 -20.90
C ALA A 320 -11.16 -18.62 -21.39
N GLN A 321 -12.04 -18.19 -20.50
CA GLN A 321 -13.40 -17.78 -20.85
C GLN A 321 -13.40 -16.28 -21.18
N ILE A 322 -13.87 -15.92 -22.37
CA ILE A 322 -13.98 -14.50 -22.77
C ILE A 322 -15.39 -14.00 -22.46
N VAL A 323 -15.47 -12.89 -21.71
CA VAL A 323 -16.70 -12.21 -21.35
C VAL A 323 -16.47 -10.69 -21.41
N ASP A 324 -17.27 -10.00 -22.20
CA ASP A 324 -17.23 -8.52 -22.33
C ASP A 324 -15.83 -7.95 -22.62
N GLY A 325 -15.06 -8.60 -23.51
CA GLY A 325 -13.71 -8.16 -23.89
C GLY A 325 -12.62 -8.50 -22.87
N LEU A 326 -12.95 -9.21 -21.81
CA LEU A 326 -12.00 -9.71 -20.82
C LEU A 326 -11.91 -11.24 -20.91
N ALA A 327 -10.70 -11.77 -20.94
CA ALA A 327 -10.44 -13.20 -20.85
C ALA A 327 -10.14 -13.57 -19.39
N PHE A 328 -10.91 -14.49 -18.84
CA PHE A 328 -10.79 -14.99 -17.47
C PHE A 328 -10.29 -16.43 -17.47
N LEU A 329 -9.32 -16.70 -16.64
CA LEU A 329 -8.85 -18.06 -16.36
C LEU A 329 -8.68 -18.21 -14.85
N SER A 330 -9.09 -19.37 -14.33
CA SER A 330 -8.97 -19.69 -12.90
C SER A 330 -8.63 -21.17 -12.74
N THR A 331 -7.91 -21.51 -11.68
CA THR A 331 -7.86 -22.89 -11.17
C THR A 331 -9.19 -23.24 -10.50
N ASP A 332 -9.44 -24.52 -10.34
CA ASP A 332 -10.70 -24.99 -9.74
C ASP A 332 -10.72 -24.79 -8.21
N ASP A 333 -9.55 -24.79 -7.58
CA ASP A 333 -9.42 -24.70 -6.14
C ASP A 333 -8.23 -23.78 -5.75
N TRP A 334 -8.54 -22.64 -5.15
CA TRP A 334 -7.54 -21.65 -4.70
C TRP A 334 -6.87 -21.99 -3.36
N THR A 335 -7.26 -23.10 -2.74
CA THR A 335 -6.60 -23.61 -1.54
C THR A 335 -5.40 -24.49 -1.85
N GLN A 336 -5.23 -24.87 -3.11
CA GLN A 336 -4.13 -25.70 -3.57
C GLN A 336 -2.96 -24.83 -4.06
N ASP A 337 -1.76 -25.39 -4.03
CA ASP A 337 -0.55 -24.72 -4.54
C ASP A 337 -0.48 -24.69 -6.10
N GLU A 338 -1.59 -25.06 -6.77
CA GLU A 338 -1.65 -25.02 -8.23
C GLU A 338 -1.71 -23.58 -8.72
N GLU A 339 -0.70 -23.19 -9.50
CA GLU A 339 -0.67 -21.93 -10.19
C GLU A 339 -1.00 -22.09 -11.69
N LEU A 340 -1.73 -21.13 -12.25
CA LEU A 340 -2.02 -21.09 -13.69
C LEU A 340 -0.76 -21.07 -14.54
N SER A 341 0.33 -20.52 -14.04
CA SER A 341 1.63 -20.49 -14.72
C SER A 341 2.14 -21.89 -15.11
N GLN A 342 1.74 -22.94 -14.38
CA GLN A 342 2.07 -24.32 -14.71
C GLN A 342 1.31 -24.82 -15.96
N ARG A 343 0.14 -24.27 -16.24
CA ARG A 343 -0.73 -24.64 -17.36
C ARG A 343 -0.50 -23.79 -18.60
N VAL A 344 -0.35 -22.48 -18.43
CA VAL A 344 -0.32 -21.51 -19.54
C VAL A 344 1.01 -20.80 -19.69
N GLY A 345 2.00 -21.15 -18.88
CA GLY A 345 3.30 -20.50 -18.83
C GLY A 345 3.29 -19.20 -18.02
N GLY A 346 4.47 -18.60 -17.86
CA GLY A 346 4.62 -17.34 -17.15
C GLY A 346 4.01 -16.16 -17.91
N VAL A 347 3.74 -15.08 -17.16
CA VAL A 347 3.23 -13.82 -17.73
C VAL A 347 4.24 -13.29 -18.75
N PRO A 348 3.85 -13.09 -20.03
CA PRO A 348 4.74 -12.63 -21.08
C PRO A 348 5.40 -11.28 -20.76
N ASP A 349 6.63 -11.09 -21.21
CA ASP A 349 7.36 -9.84 -21.03
C ASP A 349 6.60 -8.61 -21.57
N ALA A 350 5.88 -8.77 -22.65
CA ALA A 350 5.00 -7.74 -23.19
C ALA A 350 3.96 -7.22 -22.19
N ILE A 351 3.57 -8.02 -21.22
CA ILE A 351 2.68 -7.65 -20.12
C ILE A 351 3.49 -7.29 -18.87
N ALA A 352 4.48 -8.10 -18.50
CA ALA A 352 5.22 -7.99 -17.24
C ALA A 352 6.19 -6.81 -17.20
N GLN A 353 6.88 -6.45 -18.27
CA GLN A 353 7.93 -5.43 -18.28
C GLN A 353 7.41 -3.99 -18.24
N ARG A 354 6.12 -3.77 -18.49
CA ARG A 354 5.56 -2.42 -18.67
C ARG A 354 5.38 -1.62 -17.38
N ARG A 355 5.92 -2.12 -16.25
CA ARG A 355 5.50 -1.63 -14.96
C ARG A 355 6.53 -1.24 -13.98
N ILE A 356 7.76 -1.51 -14.32
CA ILE A 356 8.84 -1.17 -13.42
C ILE A 356 9.14 0.31 -13.64
N PRO A 357 8.78 1.16 -12.70
CA PRO A 357 9.10 2.57 -12.82
C PRO A 357 10.62 2.73 -12.91
N ARG A 358 11.12 3.69 -13.69
CA ARG A 358 12.56 3.99 -13.74
C ARG A 358 13.18 4.29 -12.38
N TRP A 359 12.39 4.76 -11.41
CA TRP A 359 12.87 4.99 -10.04
C TRP A 359 13.12 3.69 -9.25
N ALA A 360 12.58 2.56 -9.67
CA ALA A 360 12.92 1.27 -9.07
C ALA A 360 14.38 0.86 -9.33
N ASN A 361 15.11 1.59 -10.18
CA ASN A 361 16.57 1.47 -10.31
C ASN A 361 17.33 2.08 -9.12
N THR A 362 16.66 2.74 -8.19
CA THR A 362 17.28 3.22 -6.98
C THR A 362 17.44 2.07 -5.99
N SER A 363 18.60 2.00 -5.38
CA SER A 363 18.97 0.96 -4.41
C SER A 363 17.95 0.85 -3.27
N PHE A 364 17.19 -0.24 -3.23
CA PHE A 364 16.51 -0.68 -2.01
C PHE A 364 17.50 -1.49 -1.18
N GLY A 365 17.74 -1.07 0.06
CA GLY A 365 18.62 -1.79 0.96
C GLY A 365 20.09 -1.90 0.51
N GLY A 366 20.61 -0.94 -0.27
CA GLY A 366 22.01 -0.91 -0.72
C GLY A 366 22.34 -1.88 -1.85
N ARG A 367 21.39 -2.59 -2.42
CA ARG A 367 21.57 -3.41 -3.63
C ARG A 367 20.98 -2.69 -4.83
N ALA A 368 21.81 -2.41 -5.84
CA ALA A 368 21.35 -1.91 -7.13
C ALA A 368 20.47 -2.99 -7.81
N ILE A 369 19.19 -2.73 -7.92
CA ILE A 369 18.30 -3.55 -8.73
C ILE A 369 18.45 -3.04 -10.17
N ASN A 370 19.18 -3.79 -10.97
CA ASN A 370 19.38 -3.45 -12.38
C ASN A 370 18.15 -3.93 -13.18
N TRP A 371 17.14 -3.10 -13.23
CA TRP A 371 16.00 -3.31 -14.10
C TRP A 371 16.38 -2.76 -15.47
N ASN A 372 16.43 -3.61 -16.49
CA ASN A 372 16.70 -3.16 -17.85
C ASN A 372 15.74 -2.02 -18.21
N SER A 373 16.32 -0.85 -18.44
CA SER A 373 15.61 0.41 -18.62
C SER A 373 15.19 0.66 -20.06
N GLU A 374 15.13 -0.35 -20.91
CA GLU A 374 14.60 -0.18 -22.25
C GLU A 374 13.11 0.16 -22.19
N PRO A 375 12.67 1.20 -22.91
CA PRO A 375 11.24 1.45 -23.02
C PRO A 375 10.57 0.22 -23.60
N PRO A 376 9.39 -0.18 -23.08
CA PRO A 376 8.67 -1.33 -23.64
C PRO A 376 8.38 -1.10 -25.12
N PRO A 377 8.35 -2.15 -25.93
CA PRO A 377 7.87 -2.06 -27.28
C PRO A 377 6.44 -1.50 -27.29
N GLU A 378 6.07 -0.84 -28.34
CA GLU A 378 4.86 -0.05 -28.55
C GLU A 378 3.62 -0.53 -27.79
N PHE A 379 3.00 0.39 -27.09
CA PHE A 379 1.78 0.13 -26.34
C PHE A 379 0.64 -0.17 -27.32
N PRO A 380 -0.13 -1.25 -27.15
CA PRO A 380 -1.22 -1.58 -28.08
C PRO A 380 -2.39 -0.59 -28.03
N PHE A 381 -2.43 0.31 -27.08
CA PHE A 381 -3.47 1.35 -26.92
C PHE A 381 -3.13 2.70 -27.57
N GLY A 382 -2.28 2.70 -28.58
CA GLY A 382 -1.89 3.92 -29.27
C GLY A 382 -0.72 4.64 -28.61
N ASP A 383 -0.28 5.63 -29.32
CA ASP A 383 0.83 6.51 -28.97
C ASP A 383 0.48 7.29 -27.71
N TYR A 384 0.70 6.70 -26.56
CA TYR A 384 0.79 7.47 -25.33
C TYR A 384 2.10 8.24 -25.40
N GLY A 385 2.03 9.31 -26.15
CA GLY A 385 3.09 10.08 -26.72
C GLY A 385 4.31 10.22 -25.82
N ALA A 386 5.44 10.36 -26.46
CA ALA A 386 6.65 10.85 -25.83
C ALA A 386 6.29 11.94 -24.80
N PRO A 387 6.95 11.99 -23.64
CA PRO A 387 6.68 13.03 -22.67
C PRO A 387 6.65 14.37 -23.38
N PRO A 388 5.68 15.24 -23.07
CA PRO A 388 5.69 16.57 -23.63
C PRO A 388 7.09 17.13 -23.43
N SER A 389 7.71 17.52 -24.53
CA SER A 389 9.02 18.20 -24.46
C SER A 389 8.88 19.28 -23.41
N PRO A 390 9.85 19.45 -22.49
CA PRO A 390 9.79 20.49 -21.46
C PRO A 390 9.61 21.89 -22.05
N ASP A 391 9.80 22.04 -23.35
CA ASP A 391 9.72 23.30 -24.09
C ASP A 391 8.36 23.53 -24.80
N ARG A 392 7.36 22.66 -24.67
CA ARG A 392 6.02 22.94 -25.20
C ARG A 392 5.14 23.54 -24.11
N PRO A 393 4.71 24.79 -24.24
CA PRO A 393 3.70 25.37 -23.37
C PRO A 393 2.41 24.55 -23.52
N ALA A 394 1.76 24.31 -22.39
CA ALA A 394 0.45 23.67 -22.36
C ALA A 394 -0.53 24.51 -23.18
N SER A 395 -1.05 23.94 -24.25
CA SER A 395 -2.15 24.52 -25.03
C SER A 395 -3.49 24.27 -24.34
#